data_4ec2f5b1f78aee4a34e6bea3bf7e8244
#
_entry.id   4ec2f5b1f78aee4a34e6bea3bf7e8244
#
_cell.length_a   1.000
_cell.length_b   1.000
_cell.length_c   1.000
_cell.angle_alpha   90.00
_cell.angle_beta   90.00
_cell.angle_gamma   90.00
#
_symmetry.space_group_name_H-M   'P 1'
#
loop_
_entity.id
_entity.type
_entity.pdbx_description
1 polymer ?
#
loop_
_entity_poly.entity_id
_entity_poly.type
_entity_poly.pdbx_seq_one_letter_code
_entity_poly.pdbx_strand_id
1 'polypeptide(L)'
;MFTPEDRERLREVLVSAARADERITDAALTGSAALGAEDRWSDIDLALGLAADADLGEVMADWTQVMYRDHGAVDHLDIAPRATVYRVFLLASTLQVDLAFSPAAEFGAIAPTFRLIFGTPAERPQSPPPGAAELVGMGWVYALHARSSIARGRAWQAEYMISGVRDHVLALACLRHGVPAVQGRGMDRLPPEVTAGFAGALVRSLDISELARAFRVATEALLAEAGQVDAGLADRLSGTLRELAGWPVVSPGKPAGTGDVAANEPPAPRAGPPGVPGPAGMPGPAGPDGAAHQTGVNP
;
A
#
# COMPACT_ATOMS: atom_id res chain seq x y z
N MET A 1 -18.75 -14.52 -11.83
CA MET A 1 -18.68 -13.75 -10.55
C MET A 1 -19.04 -14.72 -9.44
N PHE A 2 -18.26 -14.77 -8.37
CA PHE A 2 -18.49 -15.69 -7.25
C PHE A 2 -19.71 -15.27 -6.39
N THR A 3 -20.22 -16.23 -5.61
CA THR A 3 -21.23 -15.99 -4.56
C THR A 3 -20.62 -16.22 -3.16
N PRO A 4 -21.23 -15.74 -2.08
CA PRO A 4 -20.79 -16.06 -0.72
C PRO A 4 -20.70 -17.58 -0.46
N GLU A 5 -21.61 -18.37 -1.03
CA GLU A 5 -21.63 -19.83 -0.91
C GLU A 5 -20.45 -20.48 -1.65
N ASP A 6 -20.05 -19.93 -2.81
CA ASP A 6 -18.86 -20.40 -3.53
C ASP A 6 -17.59 -20.13 -2.73
N ARG A 7 -17.49 -18.93 -2.13
CA ARG A 7 -16.37 -18.56 -1.25
C ARG A 7 -16.30 -19.49 -0.04
N GLU A 8 -17.42 -19.71 0.65
CA GLU A 8 -17.49 -20.58 1.83
C GLU A 8 -17.04 -22.01 1.49
N ARG A 9 -17.58 -22.56 0.41
CA ARG A 9 -17.23 -23.91 -0.06
C ARG A 9 -15.73 -24.02 -0.40
N LEU A 10 -15.18 -23.03 -1.09
CA LEU A 10 -13.75 -23.05 -1.39
C LEU A 10 -12.90 -22.92 -0.12
N ARG A 11 -13.29 -22.07 0.83
CA ARG A 11 -12.60 -21.95 2.10
C ARG A 11 -12.60 -23.26 2.87
N GLU A 12 -13.72 -23.97 2.92
CA GLU A 12 -13.80 -25.28 3.56
C GLU A 12 -12.88 -26.30 2.89
N VAL A 13 -12.81 -26.30 1.57
CA VAL A 13 -11.88 -27.16 0.80
C VAL A 13 -10.44 -26.83 1.14
N LEU A 14 -10.05 -25.56 1.16
CA LEU A 14 -8.68 -25.12 1.48
C LEU A 14 -8.32 -25.47 2.94
N VAL A 15 -9.22 -25.27 3.89
CA VAL A 15 -9.01 -25.65 5.29
C VAL A 15 -8.86 -27.17 5.44
N SER A 16 -9.65 -27.95 4.70
CA SER A 16 -9.57 -29.40 4.70
C SER A 16 -8.24 -29.88 4.08
N ALA A 17 -7.79 -29.24 3.00
CA ALA A 17 -6.51 -29.52 2.38
C ALA A 17 -5.34 -29.18 3.34
N ALA A 18 -5.43 -28.05 4.06
CA ALA A 18 -4.43 -27.68 5.06
C ALA A 18 -4.33 -28.71 6.20
N ARG A 19 -5.46 -29.30 6.64
CA ARG A 19 -5.45 -30.37 7.64
C ARG A 19 -4.88 -31.69 7.13
N ALA A 20 -4.95 -31.94 5.84
CA ALA A 20 -4.46 -33.16 5.20
C ALA A 20 -2.99 -33.09 4.79
N ASP A 21 -2.40 -31.90 4.71
CA ASP A 21 -0.99 -31.70 4.37
C ASP A 21 -0.14 -31.73 5.64
N GLU A 22 0.63 -32.82 5.84
CA GLU A 22 1.48 -33.01 7.02
C GLU A 22 2.53 -31.91 7.21
N ARG A 23 2.84 -31.15 6.16
CA ARG A 23 3.76 -30.00 6.20
C ARG A 23 3.11 -28.75 6.81
N ILE A 24 1.76 -28.72 6.95
CA ILE A 24 1.01 -27.62 7.54
C ILE A 24 0.64 -28.00 8.98
N THR A 25 1.28 -27.38 9.94
CA THR A 25 1.05 -27.63 11.37
C THR A 25 -0.02 -26.73 11.99
N ASP A 26 -0.25 -25.57 11.37
CA ASP A 26 -1.11 -24.55 11.93
C ASP A 26 -1.95 -23.87 10.84
N ALA A 27 -3.17 -23.51 11.15
CA ALA A 27 -4.02 -22.71 10.27
C ALA A 27 -4.91 -21.76 11.04
N ALA A 28 -5.12 -20.57 10.47
CA ALA A 28 -6.03 -19.56 11.01
C ALA A 28 -6.74 -18.81 9.89
N LEU A 29 -7.98 -18.38 10.15
CA LEU A 29 -8.61 -17.33 9.34
C LEU A 29 -8.07 -15.98 9.75
N THR A 30 -7.87 -15.10 8.76
CA THR A 30 -7.52 -13.70 8.98
C THR A 30 -8.58 -12.79 8.33
N GLY A 31 -8.33 -11.49 8.26
CA GLY A 31 -9.25 -10.56 7.62
C GLY A 31 -10.67 -10.53 8.21
N SER A 32 -11.67 -10.34 7.33
CA SER A 32 -13.08 -10.22 7.70
C SER A 32 -13.66 -11.52 8.25
N ALA A 33 -13.18 -12.67 7.75
CA ALA A 33 -13.63 -13.99 8.19
C ALA A 33 -13.27 -14.27 9.66
N ALA A 34 -12.13 -13.78 10.14
CA ALA A 34 -11.74 -13.94 11.54
C ALA A 34 -12.69 -13.23 12.51
N LEU A 35 -13.30 -12.12 12.07
CA LEU A 35 -14.23 -11.31 12.86
C LEU A 35 -15.69 -11.71 12.67
N GLY A 36 -16.02 -12.63 11.74
CA GLY A 36 -17.40 -12.91 11.35
C GLY A 36 -18.09 -11.71 10.68
N ALA A 37 -17.30 -10.83 10.06
CA ALA A 37 -17.76 -9.60 9.42
C ALA A 37 -17.70 -9.68 7.89
N GLU A 38 -17.79 -10.88 7.34
CA GLU A 38 -17.80 -11.09 5.89
C GLU A 38 -19.09 -10.59 5.25
N ASP A 39 -18.96 -10.05 4.07
CA ASP A 39 -20.06 -9.69 3.18
C ASP A 39 -19.92 -10.40 1.83
N ARG A 40 -20.77 -10.04 0.84
CA ARG A 40 -20.71 -10.69 -0.48
C ARG A 40 -19.43 -10.38 -1.26
N TRP A 41 -18.67 -9.37 -0.85
CA TRP A 41 -17.47 -8.90 -1.54
C TRP A 41 -16.18 -9.36 -0.88
N SER A 42 -16.30 -10.01 0.29
CA SER A 42 -15.16 -10.49 1.04
C SER A 42 -14.39 -11.56 0.27
N ASP A 43 -13.09 -11.53 0.41
CA ASP A 43 -12.11 -12.50 -0.07
C ASP A 43 -11.97 -13.71 0.87
N ILE A 44 -11.02 -14.59 0.58
CA ILE A 44 -10.57 -15.66 1.49
C ILE A 44 -9.18 -15.29 1.98
N ASP A 45 -9.04 -15.09 3.29
CA ASP A 45 -7.77 -14.89 3.98
C ASP A 45 -7.46 -16.11 4.85
N LEU A 46 -6.45 -16.91 4.50
CA LEU A 46 -6.03 -18.10 5.24
C LEU A 46 -4.54 -18.02 5.57
N ALA A 47 -4.19 -18.05 6.85
CA ALA A 47 -2.81 -18.15 7.30
C ALA A 47 -2.46 -19.60 7.61
N LEU A 48 -1.29 -20.05 7.14
CA LEU A 48 -0.77 -21.41 7.24
C LEU A 48 0.61 -21.38 7.91
N GLY A 49 0.78 -22.15 8.97
CA GLY A 49 2.05 -22.37 9.64
C GLY A 49 2.68 -23.66 9.12
N LEU A 50 3.95 -23.60 8.72
CA LEU A 50 4.68 -24.72 8.17
C LEU A 50 5.54 -25.40 9.23
N ALA A 51 5.61 -26.73 9.18
CA ALA A 51 6.54 -27.53 9.98
C ALA A 51 7.98 -27.05 9.79
N ALA A 52 8.81 -27.23 10.82
CA ALA A 52 10.18 -26.70 10.83
C ALA A 52 11.09 -27.31 9.75
N ASP A 53 10.77 -28.50 9.29
CA ASP A 53 11.48 -29.27 8.25
C ASP A 53 10.83 -29.14 6.86
N ALA A 54 9.71 -28.45 6.75
CA ALA A 54 9.03 -28.22 5.46
C ALA A 54 9.76 -27.17 4.63
N ASP A 55 9.97 -27.46 3.35
CA ASP A 55 10.47 -26.47 2.39
C ASP A 55 9.31 -25.56 1.96
N LEU A 56 9.42 -24.27 2.26
CA LEU A 56 8.42 -23.27 1.92
C LEU A 56 8.17 -23.20 0.41
N GLY A 57 9.21 -23.29 -0.40
CA GLY A 57 9.09 -23.19 -1.86
C GLY A 57 8.33 -24.38 -2.44
N GLU A 58 8.60 -25.60 -1.97
CA GLU A 58 7.89 -26.81 -2.39
C GLU A 58 6.41 -26.77 -1.98
N VAL A 59 6.11 -26.42 -0.72
CA VAL A 59 4.74 -26.31 -0.24
C VAL A 59 3.96 -25.27 -1.07
N MET A 60 4.54 -24.10 -1.27
CA MET A 60 3.92 -23.04 -2.06
C MET A 60 3.71 -23.45 -3.52
N ALA A 61 4.65 -24.20 -4.11
CA ALA A 61 4.52 -24.69 -5.49
C ALA A 61 3.36 -25.67 -5.63
N ASP A 62 3.26 -26.65 -4.71
CA ASP A 62 2.17 -27.63 -4.72
C ASP A 62 0.79 -26.97 -4.53
N TRP A 63 0.67 -26.09 -3.55
CA TRP A 63 -0.56 -25.33 -3.32
C TRP A 63 -0.94 -24.47 -4.51
N THR A 64 0.05 -23.85 -5.16
CA THR A 64 -0.18 -23.07 -6.39
C THR A 64 -0.70 -23.95 -7.51
N GLN A 65 -0.09 -25.11 -7.71
CA GLN A 65 -0.55 -26.04 -8.75
C GLN A 65 -2.02 -26.45 -8.53
N VAL A 66 -2.41 -26.72 -7.27
CA VAL A 66 -3.80 -27.04 -6.92
C VAL A 66 -4.73 -25.86 -7.21
N MET A 67 -4.35 -24.64 -6.85
CA MET A 67 -5.15 -23.44 -7.10
C MET A 67 -5.42 -23.22 -8.59
N TYR A 68 -4.41 -23.43 -9.45
CA TYR A 68 -4.57 -23.32 -10.91
C TYR A 68 -5.37 -24.46 -11.52
N ARG A 69 -5.10 -25.70 -11.11
CA ARG A 69 -5.72 -26.89 -11.69
C ARG A 69 -7.18 -27.05 -11.27
N ASP A 70 -7.47 -26.86 -9.98
CA ASP A 70 -8.74 -27.30 -9.38
C ASP A 70 -9.66 -26.14 -9.00
N HIS A 71 -9.12 -24.91 -8.81
CA HIS A 71 -9.87 -23.77 -8.27
C HIS A 71 -9.93 -22.57 -9.20
N GLY A 72 -9.40 -22.75 -10.43
CA GLY A 72 -9.54 -21.74 -11.49
C GLY A 72 -8.75 -20.45 -11.23
N ALA A 73 -7.60 -20.53 -10.57
CA ALA A 73 -6.66 -19.40 -10.49
C ALA A 73 -6.21 -19.02 -11.90
N VAL A 74 -6.19 -17.72 -12.21
CA VAL A 74 -5.75 -17.18 -13.49
C VAL A 74 -4.41 -16.45 -13.36
N ASP A 75 -4.11 -15.94 -12.16
CA ASP A 75 -2.83 -15.30 -11.83
C ASP A 75 -2.59 -15.32 -10.32
N HIS A 76 -1.36 -15.06 -9.88
CA HIS A 76 -1.02 -14.86 -8.49
C HIS A 76 0.13 -13.86 -8.32
N LEU A 77 0.20 -13.26 -7.14
CA LEU A 77 1.23 -12.30 -6.75
C LEU A 77 1.75 -12.65 -5.35
N ASP A 78 3.06 -12.64 -5.17
CA ASP A 78 3.69 -12.81 -3.86
C ASP A 78 4.01 -11.46 -3.22
N ILE A 79 3.62 -11.31 -1.95
CA ILE A 79 3.99 -10.21 -1.09
C ILE A 79 4.72 -10.79 0.11
N ALA A 80 6.02 -10.52 0.26
CA ALA A 80 6.87 -11.13 1.28
C ALA A 80 7.47 -10.05 2.21
N PRO A 81 6.71 -9.57 3.21
CA PRO A 81 7.20 -8.49 4.08
C PRO A 81 8.28 -8.96 5.10
N ARG A 82 8.52 -10.22 5.27
CA ARG A 82 9.57 -10.82 6.14
C ARG A 82 9.68 -12.31 5.82
N ALA A 83 9.57 -13.18 6.83
CA ALA A 83 9.57 -14.64 6.66
C ALA A 83 8.19 -15.19 6.25
N THR A 84 7.15 -14.39 6.30
CA THR A 84 5.81 -14.75 5.80
C THR A 84 5.67 -14.33 4.35
N VAL A 85 5.22 -15.26 3.50
CA VAL A 85 4.86 -14.97 2.11
C VAL A 85 3.35 -15.02 1.98
N TYR A 86 2.76 -13.89 1.58
CA TYR A 86 1.34 -13.82 1.21
C TYR A 86 1.25 -14.06 -0.30
N ARG A 87 0.70 -15.19 -0.70
CA ARG A 87 0.38 -15.46 -2.11
C ARG A 87 -1.07 -15.14 -2.36
N VAL A 88 -1.29 -14.08 -3.12
CA VAL A 88 -2.61 -13.57 -3.50
C VAL A 88 -2.98 -14.18 -4.84
N PHE A 89 -4.07 -14.93 -4.91
CA PHE A 89 -4.59 -15.51 -6.15
C PHE A 89 -5.79 -14.72 -6.66
N LEU A 90 -5.79 -14.45 -7.96
CA LEU A 90 -6.97 -14.02 -8.69
C LEU A 90 -7.62 -15.24 -9.33
N LEU A 91 -8.88 -15.53 -8.99
CA LEU A 91 -9.64 -16.60 -9.63
C LEU A 91 -10.46 -16.08 -10.82
N ALA A 92 -10.72 -16.94 -11.80
CA ALA A 92 -11.59 -16.63 -12.95
C ALA A 92 -13.01 -16.18 -12.54
N SER A 93 -13.47 -16.58 -11.37
CA SER A 93 -14.72 -16.14 -10.74
C SER A 93 -14.68 -14.71 -10.21
N THR A 94 -13.53 -14.04 -10.25
CA THR A 94 -13.21 -12.75 -9.60
C THR A 94 -13.05 -12.83 -8.07
N LEU A 95 -13.03 -14.02 -7.48
CA LEU A 95 -12.70 -14.18 -6.07
C LEU A 95 -11.20 -14.04 -5.87
N GLN A 96 -10.81 -13.27 -4.87
CA GLN A 96 -9.44 -13.20 -4.37
C GLN A 96 -9.26 -14.25 -3.25
N VAL A 97 -8.10 -14.94 -3.27
CA VAL A 97 -7.71 -15.88 -2.22
C VAL A 97 -6.30 -15.55 -1.78
N ASP A 98 -6.14 -15.20 -0.51
CA ASP A 98 -4.87 -14.85 0.10
C ASP A 98 -4.41 -16.00 0.99
N LEU A 99 -3.34 -16.68 0.59
CA LEU A 99 -2.69 -17.73 1.37
C LEU A 99 -1.40 -17.18 1.96
N ALA A 100 -1.36 -17.01 3.29
CA ALA A 100 -0.16 -16.57 3.99
C ALA A 100 0.59 -17.79 4.51
N PHE A 101 1.78 -18.03 3.99
CA PHE A 101 2.67 -19.12 4.42
C PHE A 101 3.77 -18.56 5.33
N SER A 102 3.93 -19.14 6.51
CA SER A 102 4.98 -18.75 7.46
C SER A 102 5.56 -19.98 8.16
N PRO A 103 6.84 -19.95 8.59
CA PRO A 103 7.32 -20.94 9.53
C PRO A 103 6.44 -21.00 10.78
N ALA A 104 6.19 -22.20 11.36
CA ALA A 104 5.37 -22.34 12.56
C ALA A 104 5.82 -21.44 13.71
N ALA A 105 7.14 -21.23 13.86
CA ALA A 105 7.69 -20.30 14.85
C ALA A 105 7.27 -18.84 14.67
N GLU A 106 6.81 -18.48 13.47
CA GLU A 106 6.33 -17.16 13.11
C GLU A 106 4.82 -17.12 12.83
N PHE A 107 4.12 -18.22 12.98
CA PHE A 107 2.68 -18.29 12.82
C PHE A 107 1.99 -17.73 14.07
N GLY A 108 1.20 -16.68 13.94
CA GLY A 108 0.49 -16.08 15.07
C GLY A 108 -0.16 -14.74 14.73
N ALA A 109 -0.97 -14.24 15.65
CA ALA A 109 -1.72 -13.01 15.48
C ALA A 109 -0.80 -11.78 15.48
N ILE A 110 -0.75 -11.03 14.38
CA ILE A 110 -0.10 -9.72 14.26
C ILE A 110 -1.11 -8.56 14.25
N ALA A 111 -2.40 -8.88 14.23
CA ALA A 111 -3.53 -7.95 14.26
C ALA A 111 -4.72 -8.63 14.95
N PRO A 112 -5.75 -7.89 15.37
CA PRO A 112 -6.96 -8.46 15.97
C PRO A 112 -7.75 -9.40 15.04
N THR A 113 -7.51 -9.33 13.74
CA THR A 113 -8.17 -10.14 12.71
C THR A 113 -7.48 -11.50 12.55
N PHE A 114 -7.52 -12.32 13.60
CA PHE A 114 -6.91 -13.66 13.61
C PHE A 114 -7.83 -14.62 14.40
N ARG A 115 -8.23 -15.73 13.77
CA ARG A 115 -9.03 -16.79 14.38
C ARG A 115 -8.40 -18.15 14.08
N LEU A 116 -7.82 -18.76 15.10
CA LEU A 116 -7.19 -20.08 14.99
C LEU A 116 -8.20 -21.14 14.56
N ILE A 117 -7.80 -21.99 13.60
CA ILE A 117 -8.56 -23.17 13.16
C ILE A 117 -7.98 -24.43 13.78
N PHE A 118 -6.65 -24.60 13.71
CA PHE A 118 -5.91 -25.67 14.37
C PHE A 118 -4.44 -25.27 14.55
N GLY A 119 -3.72 -26.03 15.38
CA GLY A 119 -2.32 -25.79 15.70
C GLY A 119 -2.11 -24.96 16.96
N THR A 120 -0.93 -24.37 17.11
CA THR A 120 -0.55 -23.57 18.27
C THR A 120 0.15 -22.28 17.83
N PRO A 121 -0.54 -21.14 17.90
CA PRO A 121 0.05 -19.89 17.43
C PRO A 121 1.19 -19.43 18.35
N ALA A 122 2.29 -18.95 17.76
CA ALA A 122 3.34 -18.25 18.47
C ALA A 122 2.85 -16.86 18.93
N GLU A 123 3.37 -16.39 20.04
CA GLU A 123 3.16 -15.02 20.47
C GLU A 123 3.90 -14.07 19.53
N ARG A 124 3.17 -13.12 18.93
CA ARG A 124 3.72 -12.17 17.96
C ARG A 124 3.51 -10.74 18.42
N PRO A 125 4.51 -9.86 18.24
CA PRO A 125 4.31 -8.44 18.48
C PRO A 125 3.24 -7.90 17.52
N GLN A 126 2.25 -7.19 18.08
CA GLN A 126 1.25 -6.48 17.29
C GLN A 126 1.92 -5.37 16.46
N SER A 127 1.50 -5.21 15.22
CA SER A 127 1.93 -4.08 14.41
C SER A 127 1.27 -2.80 14.94
N PRO A 128 2.05 -1.83 15.42
CA PRO A 128 1.45 -0.58 15.89
C PRO A 128 0.83 0.18 14.71
N PRO A 129 -0.19 1.00 14.95
CA PRO A 129 -0.67 1.93 13.95
C PRO A 129 0.44 2.92 13.56
N PRO A 130 0.37 3.57 12.38
CA PRO A 130 1.33 4.60 12.00
C PRO A 130 1.34 5.72 13.05
N GLY A 131 2.51 6.28 13.33
CA GLY A 131 2.65 7.38 14.27
C GLY A 131 2.05 8.68 13.70
N ALA A 132 1.30 9.43 14.52
CA ALA A 132 0.73 10.69 14.05
C ALA A 132 1.79 11.69 13.56
N ALA A 133 2.94 11.78 14.24
CA ALA A 133 4.06 12.63 13.82
C ALA A 133 4.66 12.19 12.48
N GLU A 134 4.71 10.88 12.21
CA GLU A 134 5.15 10.32 10.94
C GLU A 134 4.17 10.68 9.81
N LEU A 135 2.86 10.53 10.05
CA LEU A 135 1.84 10.91 9.07
C LEU A 135 1.89 12.41 8.74
N VAL A 136 2.07 13.29 9.73
CA VAL A 136 2.27 14.72 9.50
C VAL A 136 3.54 14.94 8.67
N GLY A 137 4.64 14.26 9.04
CA GLY A 137 5.92 14.33 8.33
C GLY A 137 5.80 13.92 6.86
N MET A 138 5.19 12.77 6.59
CA MET A 138 4.95 12.33 5.21
C MET A 138 3.99 13.27 4.48
N GLY A 139 2.97 13.80 5.13
CA GLY A 139 2.05 14.77 4.53
C GLY A 139 2.77 16.01 4.00
N TRP A 140 3.69 16.63 4.75
CA TRP A 140 4.43 17.79 4.24
C TRP A 140 5.50 17.41 3.21
N VAL A 141 6.07 16.20 3.25
CA VAL A 141 6.95 15.70 2.16
C VAL A 141 6.16 15.64 0.85
N TYR A 142 4.97 15.04 0.86
CA TYR A 142 4.08 15.02 -0.31
C TYR A 142 3.71 16.44 -0.77
N ALA A 143 3.48 17.37 0.16
CA ALA A 143 3.18 18.78 -0.17
C ALA A 143 4.34 19.47 -0.91
N LEU A 144 5.60 19.25 -0.48
CA LEU A 144 6.79 19.75 -1.18
C LEU A 144 6.87 19.24 -2.62
N HIS A 145 6.59 17.95 -2.80
CA HIS A 145 6.62 17.33 -4.13
C HIS A 145 5.42 17.75 -4.99
N ALA A 146 4.23 17.95 -4.42
CA ALA A 146 3.07 18.48 -5.11
C ALA A 146 3.37 19.87 -5.73
N ARG A 147 3.87 20.81 -4.90
CA ARG A 147 4.30 22.14 -5.37
C ARG A 147 5.30 22.03 -6.51
N SER A 148 6.35 21.20 -6.35
CA SER A 148 7.39 21.04 -7.36
C SER A 148 6.86 20.47 -8.67
N SER A 149 5.90 19.54 -8.59
CA SER A 149 5.27 18.92 -9.75
C SER A 149 4.37 19.90 -10.50
N ILE A 150 3.56 20.69 -9.78
CA ILE A 150 2.75 21.77 -10.35
C ILE A 150 3.64 22.78 -11.08
N ALA A 151 4.71 23.26 -10.42
CA ALA A 151 5.62 24.24 -11.00
C ALA A 151 6.32 23.75 -12.27
N ARG A 152 6.51 22.45 -12.42
CA ARG A 152 7.12 21.82 -13.60
C ARG A 152 6.11 21.39 -14.66
N GLY A 153 4.82 21.63 -14.47
CA GLY A 153 3.76 21.18 -15.37
C GLY A 153 3.57 19.67 -15.44
N ARG A 154 4.02 18.93 -14.41
CA ARG A 154 3.89 17.47 -14.32
C ARG A 154 2.55 17.11 -13.67
N ALA A 155 1.48 17.23 -14.43
CA ALA A 155 0.12 17.16 -13.91
C ALA A 155 -0.22 15.83 -13.23
N TRP A 156 0.13 14.70 -13.82
CA TRP A 156 -0.08 13.38 -13.21
C TRP A 156 0.71 13.18 -11.92
N GLN A 157 1.97 13.63 -11.88
CA GLN A 157 2.77 13.57 -10.66
C GLN A 157 2.22 14.51 -9.58
N ALA A 158 1.71 15.67 -9.97
CA ALA A 158 1.09 16.62 -9.04
C ALA A 158 -0.17 16.00 -8.42
N GLU A 159 -1.04 15.38 -9.22
CA GLU A 159 -2.24 14.68 -8.74
C GLU A 159 -1.86 13.57 -7.72
N TYR A 160 -0.91 12.70 -8.08
CA TYR A 160 -0.41 11.65 -7.20
C TYR A 160 0.08 12.20 -5.85
N MET A 161 0.86 13.30 -5.88
CA MET A 161 1.38 13.90 -4.65
C MET A 161 0.30 14.61 -3.82
N ILE A 162 -0.68 15.26 -4.46
CA ILE A 162 -1.82 15.88 -3.77
C ILE A 162 -2.68 14.80 -3.10
N SER A 163 -2.93 13.70 -3.80
CA SER A 163 -3.62 12.54 -3.25
C SER A 163 -2.88 11.97 -2.04
N GLY A 164 -1.55 11.91 -2.09
CA GLY A 164 -0.73 11.51 -0.95
C GLY A 164 -0.90 12.44 0.27
N VAL A 165 -0.95 13.77 0.10
CA VAL A 165 -1.27 14.70 1.20
C VAL A 165 -2.64 14.38 1.79
N ARG A 166 -3.67 14.27 0.94
CA ARG A 166 -5.05 13.95 1.36
C ARG A 166 -5.11 12.64 2.14
N ASP A 167 -4.47 11.60 1.66
CA ASP A 167 -4.54 10.27 2.27
C ASP A 167 -3.89 10.27 3.66
N HIS A 168 -2.81 11.02 3.86
CA HIS A 168 -2.20 11.21 5.18
C HIS A 168 -3.07 12.03 6.13
N VAL A 169 -3.77 13.05 5.63
CA VAL A 169 -4.76 13.82 6.41
C VAL A 169 -5.90 12.92 6.88
N LEU A 170 -6.45 12.09 5.98
CA LEU A 170 -7.51 11.15 6.33
C LEU A 170 -7.02 10.09 7.32
N ALA A 171 -5.77 9.61 7.18
CA ALA A 171 -5.17 8.70 8.14
C ALA A 171 -5.02 9.33 9.54
N LEU A 172 -4.62 10.60 9.62
CA LEU A 172 -4.58 11.36 10.87
C LEU A 172 -5.96 11.47 11.53
N ALA A 173 -6.97 11.81 10.72
CA ALA A 173 -8.35 11.84 11.21
C ALA A 173 -8.80 10.45 11.70
N CYS A 174 -8.44 9.37 10.99
CA CYS A 174 -8.71 8.00 11.44
C CYS A 174 -8.08 7.70 12.81
N LEU A 175 -6.80 8.06 13.02
CA LEU A 175 -6.14 7.90 14.32
C LEU A 175 -6.90 8.64 15.42
N ARG A 176 -7.25 9.89 15.18
CA ARG A 176 -7.97 10.74 16.13
C ARG A 176 -9.34 10.17 16.51
N HIS A 177 -10.01 9.51 15.57
CA HIS A 177 -11.32 8.87 15.79
C HIS A 177 -11.23 7.40 16.21
N GLY A 178 -10.03 6.85 16.43
CA GLY A 178 -9.85 5.47 16.88
C GLY A 178 -10.29 4.42 15.86
N VAL A 179 -10.24 4.75 14.55
CA VAL A 179 -10.53 3.81 13.46
C VAL A 179 -9.25 3.48 12.69
N PRO A 180 -9.22 2.36 11.91
CA PRO A 180 -8.01 1.95 11.18
C PRO A 180 -7.49 3.04 10.24
N ALA A 181 -6.21 3.43 10.41
CA ALA A 181 -5.58 4.51 9.65
C ALA A 181 -4.81 4.04 8.41
N VAL A 182 -4.82 2.74 8.10
CA VAL A 182 -4.06 2.14 7.01
C VAL A 182 -4.96 1.69 5.86
N GLN A 183 -4.47 1.81 4.64
CA GLN A 183 -5.13 1.34 3.41
C GLN A 183 -6.57 1.87 3.21
N GLY A 184 -6.90 3.03 3.76
CA GLY A 184 -8.24 3.61 3.66
C GLY A 184 -9.33 2.93 4.49
N ARG A 185 -9.03 1.83 5.20
CA ARG A 185 -10.04 0.96 5.87
C ARG A 185 -10.93 1.65 6.90
N GLY A 186 -10.48 2.78 7.46
CA GLY A 186 -11.27 3.56 8.43
C GLY A 186 -11.89 4.83 7.86
N MET A 187 -11.56 5.22 6.63
CA MET A 187 -11.97 6.52 6.08
C MET A 187 -13.49 6.66 5.97
N ASP A 188 -14.20 5.61 5.53
CA ASP A 188 -15.66 5.59 5.45
C ASP A 188 -16.37 5.45 6.81
N ARG A 189 -15.59 5.25 7.87
CA ARG A 189 -16.10 5.19 9.27
C ARG A 189 -15.93 6.52 10.00
N LEU A 190 -15.28 7.50 9.35
CA LEU A 190 -15.19 8.87 9.89
C LEU A 190 -16.55 9.56 9.83
N PRO A 191 -16.84 10.44 10.80
CA PRO A 191 -18.05 11.26 10.75
C PRO A 191 -18.14 12.05 9.42
N PRO A 192 -19.35 12.18 8.82
CA PRO A 192 -19.52 12.91 7.55
C PRO A 192 -19.02 14.37 7.59
N GLU A 193 -19.13 15.03 8.73
CA GLU A 193 -18.63 16.39 8.94
C GLU A 193 -17.09 16.48 8.86
N VAL A 194 -16.38 15.41 9.20
CA VAL A 194 -14.92 15.32 9.06
C VAL A 194 -14.54 15.14 7.60
N THR A 195 -15.16 14.16 6.92
CA THR A 195 -14.85 13.85 5.52
C THR A 195 -15.29 14.95 4.57
N ALA A 196 -16.39 15.68 4.86
CA ALA A 196 -16.85 16.81 4.06
C ALA A 196 -15.78 17.91 3.95
N GLY A 197 -15.01 18.14 5.02
CA GLY A 197 -13.90 19.10 5.02
C GLY A 197 -12.79 18.72 4.04
N PHE A 198 -12.62 17.44 3.75
CA PHE A 198 -11.54 16.90 2.90
C PHE A 198 -11.99 16.70 1.42
N ALA A 199 -13.28 16.69 1.14
CA ALA A 199 -13.81 16.50 -0.20
C ALA A 199 -13.27 17.54 -1.21
N GLY A 200 -12.95 18.75 -0.71
CA GLY A 200 -12.32 19.78 -1.51
C GLY A 200 -10.88 19.47 -1.94
N ALA A 201 -10.20 18.53 -1.30
CA ALA A 201 -8.85 18.08 -1.68
C ALA A 201 -8.86 17.09 -2.86
N LEU A 202 -10.02 16.60 -3.29
CA LEU A 202 -10.13 15.77 -4.49
C LEU A 202 -9.78 16.58 -5.73
N VAL A 203 -8.88 16.03 -6.56
CA VAL A 203 -8.51 16.59 -7.86
C VAL A 203 -9.57 16.19 -8.88
N ARG A 204 -10.17 17.16 -9.56
CA ARG A 204 -11.29 16.97 -10.50
C ARG A 204 -10.88 17.03 -11.96
N SER A 205 -9.72 17.62 -12.25
CA SER A 205 -9.08 17.64 -13.57
C SER A 205 -7.56 17.83 -13.41
N LEU A 206 -6.82 17.63 -14.50
CA LEU A 206 -5.37 17.84 -14.54
C LEU A 206 -5.01 19.30 -14.91
N ASP A 207 -5.97 20.20 -14.92
CA ASP A 207 -5.70 21.62 -15.13
C ASP A 207 -4.88 22.18 -13.96
N ILE A 208 -3.89 22.98 -14.27
CA ILE A 208 -2.96 23.53 -13.28
C ILE A 208 -3.70 24.32 -12.18
N SER A 209 -4.74 25.06 -12.55
CA SER A 209 -5.58 25.80 -11.59
C SER A 209 -6.33 24.89 -10.63
N GLU A 210 -6.83 23.74 -11.12
CA GLU A 210 -7.53 22.76 -10.31
C GLU A 210 -6.55 22.03 -9.38
N LEU A 211 -5.39 21.61 -9.90
CA LEU A 211 -4.32 21.02 -9.09
C LEU A 211 -3.89 21.98 -7.96
N ALA A 212 -3.69 23.26 -8.26
CA ALA A 212 -3.36 24.26 -7.25
C ALA A 212 -4.48 24.47 -6.21
N ARG A 213 -5.75 24.43 -6.66
CA ARG A 213 -6.91 24.50 -5.75
C ARG A 213 -6.96 23.32 -4.80
N ALA A 214 -6.88 22.10 -5.33
CA ALA A 214 -6.90 20.87 -4.53
C ALA A 214 -5.72 20.82 -3.55
N PHE A 215 -4.53 21.22 -4.02
CA PHE A 215 -3.34 21.29 -3.19
C PHE A 215 -3.50 22.24 -1.99
N ARG A 216 -4.06 23.44 -2.20
CA ARG A 216 -4.33 24.36 -1.09
C ARG A 216 -5.27 23.76 -0.05
N VAL A 217 -6.36 23.12 -0.50
CA VAL A 217 -7.30 22.48 0.43
C VAL A 217 -6.63 21.34 1.20
N ALA A 218 -5.87 20.48 0.54
CA ALA A 218 -5.16 19.39 1.19
C ALA A 218 -4.13 19.90 2.21
N THR A 219 -3.44 21.00 1.91
CA THR A 219 -2.45 21.61 2.81
C THR A 219 -3.09 22.23 4.04
N GLU A 220 -4.19 22.98 3.89
CA GLU A 220 -4.91 23.53 5.06
C GLU A 220 -5.50 22.41 5.93
N ALA A 221 -6.00 21.34 5.31
CA ALA A 221 -6.47 20.17 6.04
C ALA A 221 -5.32 19.47 6.81
N LEU A 222 -4.13 19.37 6.22
CA LEU A 222 -2.94 18.84 6.91
C LEU A 222 -2.57 19.69 8.13
N LEU A 223 -2.60 21.01 8.01
CA LEU A 223 -2.32 21.92 9.12
C LEU A 223 -3.37 21.79 10.22
N ALA A 224 -4.65 21.66 9.86
CA ALA A 224 -5.73 21.48 10.82
C ALA A 224 -5.56 20.17 11.61
N GLU A 225 -5.30 19.05 10.95
CA GLU A 225 -5.07 17.76 11.64
C GLU A 225 -3.75 17.76 12.41
N ALA A 226 -2.68 18.38 11.90
CA ALA A 226 -1.43 18.55 12.66
C ALA A 226 -1.67 19.32 13.98
N GLY A 227 -2.53 20.32 13.96
CA GLY A 227 -2.92 21.08 15.17
C GLY A 227 -3.68 20.24 16.19
N GLN A 228 -4.40 19.20 15.78
CA GLN A 228 -5.04 18.25 16.68
C GLN A 228 -4.02 17.30 17.33
N VAL A 229 -2.88 17.07 16.68
CA VAL A 229 -1.78 16.24 17.21
C VAL A 229 -0.88 17.06 18.15
N ASP A 230 -0.43 18.22 17.67
CA ASP A 230 0.47 19.14 18.39
C ASP A 230 0.31 20.55 17.81
N ALA A 231 -0.27 21.45 18.61
CA ALA A 231 -0.47 22.85 18.21
C ALA A 231 0.86 23.55 17.89
N GLY A 232 1.91 23.31 18.67
CA GLY A 232 3.24 23.89 18.43
C GLY A 232 3.88 23.38 17.12
N LEU A 233 3.62 22.14 16.73
CA LEU A 233 4.04 21.62 15.41
C LEU A 233 3.29 22.32 14.28
N ALA A 234 1.97 22.44 14.41
CA ALA A 234 1.15 23.13 13.40
C ALA A 234 1.59 24.60 13.25
N ASP A 235 1.86 25.30 14.35
CA ASP A 235 2.36 26.68 14.31
C ASP A 235 3.69 26.79 13.57
N ARG A 236 4.65 25.90 13.84
CA ARG A 236 5.94 25.87 13.12
C ARG A 236 5.80 25.60 11.63
N LEU A 237 4.84 24.76 11.23
CA LEU A 237 4.63 24.36 9.84
C LEU A 237 3.81 25.39 9.05
N SER A 238 2.94 26.16 9.71
CA SER A 238 1.86 26.93 9.09
C SER A 238 2.35 27.94 8.05
N GLY A 239 3.37 28.72 8.37
CA GLY A 239 3.93 29.72 7.46
C GLY A 239 4.48 29.10 6.19
N THR A 240 5.33 28.08 6.35
CA THR A 240 6.00 27.40 5.22
C THR A 240 5.00 26.64 4.34
N LEU A 241 4.06 25.91 4.93
CA LEU A 241 3.10 25.12 4.14
C LEU A 241 2.09 26.01 3.40
N ARG A 242 1.67 27.14 4.00
CA ARG A 242 0.82 28.10 3.30
C ARG A 242 1.56 28.80 2.16
N GLU A 243 2.84 29.12 2.34
CA GLU A 243 3.68 29.64 1.25
C GLU A 243 3.79 28.64 0.11
N LEU A 244 4.04 27.35 0.40
CA LEU A 244 4.06 26.29 -0.61
C LEU A 244 2.75 26.21 -1.40
N ALA A 245 1.62 26.25 -0.73
CA ALA A 245 0.31 26.12 -1.34
C ALA A 245 -0.17 27.42 -2.02
N GLY A 246 0.36 28.58 -1.59
CA GLY A 246 0.07 29.89 -2.16
C GLY A 246 0.92 30.27 -3.36
N TRP A 247 1.90 29.43 -3.74
CA TRP A 247 2.81 29.73 -4.86
C TRP A 247 2.04 30.07 -6.13
N PRO A 248 2.34 31.23 -6.80
CA PRO A 248 1.65 31.63 -8.02
C PRO A 248 1.89 30.61 -9.12
N VAL A 249 0.82 30.03 -9.64
CA VAL A 249 0.86 29.13 -10.78
C VAL A 249 1.05 29.98 -12.02
N VAL A 250 2.30 30.14 -12.44
CA VAL A 250 2.61 30.68 -13.76
C VAL A 250 2.34 29.54 -14.75
N SER A 251 1.33 29.69 -15.60
CA SER A 251 1.13 28.75 -16.71
C SER A 251 2.45 28.63 -17.48
N PRO A 252 2.97 27.41 -17.75
CA PRO A 252 4.17 27.28 -18.56
C PRO A 252 3.91 27.97 -19.87
N GLY A 253 4.66 29.06 -20.14
CA GLY A 253 4.62 29.77 -21.39
C GLY A 253 4.80 28.76 -22.51
N LYS A 254 4.01 28.92 -23.60
CA LYS A 254 4.18 28.13 -24.83
C LYS A 254 5.69 28.03 -25.12
N PRO A 255 6.27 26.83 -25.36
CA PRO A 255 7.69 26.72 -25.61
C PRO A 255 8.06 27.70 -26.73
N ALA A 256 9.03 28.57 -26.46
CA ALA A 256 9.58 29.48 -27.47
C ALA A 256 10.01 28.59 -28.63
N GLY A 257 9.61 28.99 -29.85
CA GLY A 257 9.86 28.25 -31.07
C GLY A 257 11.32 27.85 -31.16
N THR A 258 11.59 26.66 -31.66
CA THR A 258 12.91 26.08 -31.90
C THR A 258 13.73 27.01 -32.77
N GLY A 259 14.47 27.91 -32.11
CA GLY A 259 15.65 28.55 -32.72
C GLY A 259 16.78 27.52 -32.69
N ASP A 260 17.46 27.38 -33.82
CA ASP A 260 18.63 26.51 -34.03
C ASP A 260 19.57 26.56 -32.83
N VAL A 261 19.63 25.48 -32.05
CA VAL A 261 20.68 25.28 -31.05
C VAL A 261 21.72 24.38 -31.67
N ALA A 262 22.87 24.96 -31.98
CA ALA A 262 24.07 24.22 -32.36
C ALA A 262 24.32 23.07 -31.39
N ALA A 263 24.66 21.91 -31.95
CA ALA A 263 25.00 20.71 -31.22
C ALA A 263 26.14 20.97 -30.23
N ASN A 264 25.80 20.96 -28.94
CA ASN A 264 26.77 20.93 -27.85
C ASN A 264 26.83 19.51 -27.31
N GLU A 265 27.98 18.86 -27.43
CA GLU A 265 28.24 17.52 -26.89
C GLU A 265 27.97 17.48 -25.38
N PRO A 266 27.34 16.41 -24.89
CA PRO A 266 27.10 16.30 -23.47
C PRO A 266 28.42 16.07 -22.71
N PRO A 267 28.60 16.72 -21.54
CA PRO A 267 29.76 16.45 -20.69
C PRO A 267 29.72 15.05 -20.12
N ALA A 268 30.88 14.39 -20.02
CA ALA A 268 31.04 13.06 -19.44
C ALA A 268 30.43 12.94 -18.02
N PRO A 269 29.88 11.77 -17.64
CA PRO A 269 29.24 11.58 -16.35
C PRO A 269 30.26 11.72 -15.21
N ARG A 270 30.00 12.66 -14.29
CA ARG A 270 30.72 12.75 -13.02
C ARG A 270 30.19 11.66 -12.09
N ALA A 271 31.10 10.91 -11.46
CA ALA A 271 30.80 9.96 -10.41
C ALA A 271 30.04 10.66 -9.27
N GLY A 272 28.82 10.18 -8.98
CA GLY A 272 28.02 10.68 -7.88
C GLY A 272 28.56 10.23 -6.51
N PRO A 273 28.26 10.97 -5.43
CA PRO A 273 28.59 10.56 -4.08
C PRO A 273 27.78 9.31 -3.69
N PRO A 274 28.26 8.50 -2.72
CA PRO A 274 27.59 7.27 -2.30
C PRO A 274 26.20 7.55 -1.75
N GLY A 275 25.26 6.66 -2.10
CA GLY A 275 23.83 6.83 -1.88
C GLY A 275 23.45 7.06 -0.40
N VAL A 276 22.62 8.05 -0.22
CA VAL A 276 21.82 8.24 1.00
C VAL A 276 20.68 7.21 0.96
N PRO A 277 20.45 6.41 2.02
CA PRO A 277 19.33 5.48 2.05
C PRO A 277 18.03 6.27 2.00
N GLY A 278 17.16 5.93 1.04
CA GLY A 278 15.82 6.47 0.93
C GLY A 278 14.97 6.12 2.15
N PRO A 279 13.91 6.89 2.45
CA PRO A 279 13.05 6.63 3.58
C PRO A 279 12.40 5.25 3.43
N ALA A 280 12.61 4.40 4.43
CA ALA A 280 11.96 3.11 4.56
C ALA A 280 10.46 3.33 4.77
N GLY A 281 9.65 2.72 3.93
CA GLY A 281 8.25 2.55 4.26
C GLY A 281 7.23 2.90 3.19
N MET A 282 7.25 2.21 2.09
CA MET A 282 6.08 1.68 1.35
C MET A 282 6.56 0.46 0.58
N PRO A 283 5.90 -0.71 0.65
CA PRO A 283 6.09 -1.70 -0.39
C PRO A 283 5.39 -1.17 -1.65
N GLY A 284 6.16 -0.49 -2.49
CA GLY A 284 5.80 -0.34 -3.89
C GLY A 284 6.01 -1.69 -4.56
N PRO A 285 5.31 -2.00 -5.68
CA PRO A 285 5.54 -3.22 -6.41
C PRO A 285 7.02 -3.31 -6.78
N ALA A 286 7.67 -4.41 -6.42
CA ALA A 286 9.04 -4.72 -6.81
C ALA A 286 9.08 -4.79 -8.34
N GLY A 287 9.82 -3.88 -8.94
CA GLY A 287 10.15 -3.97 -10.36
C GLY A 287 11.05 -5.18 -10.59
N PRO A 288 10.97 -5.85 -11.76
CA PRO A 288 11.79 -7.01 -12.06
C PRO A 288 13.26 -6.59 -12.19
N ASP A 289 14.10 -7.07 -11.30
CA ASP A 289 15.55 -7.03 -11.49
C ASP A 289 15.90 -7.86 -12.70
N GLY A 290 16.54 -7.21 -13.68
CA GLY A 290 17.00 -7.83 -14.90
C GLY A 290 18.06 -8.89 -14.63
N ALA A 291 17.67 -10.16 -14.70
CA ALA A 291 18.61 -11.27 -14.79
C ALA A 291 19.20 -11.29 -16.20
N ALA A 292 20.45 -10.87 -16.33
CA ALA A 292 21.22 -11.04 -17.53
C ALA A 292 21.45 -12.54 -17.81
N HIS A 293 20.83 -13.08 -18.83
CA HIS A 293 21.17 -14.37 -19.41
C HIS A 293 22.59 -14.29 -20.00
N GLN A 294 23.53 -14.94 -19.36
CA GLN A 294 24.78 -15.36 -20.03
C GLN A 294 24.56 -16.74 -20.62
N THR A 295 24.32 -16.77 -21.91
CA THR A 295 24.46 -17.99 -22.72
C THR A 295 25.96 -18.26 -22.93
N GLY A 296 26.50 -19.19 -22.20
CA GLY A 296 27.81 -19.80 -22.47
C GLY A 296 27.64 -21.06 -23.29
N VAL A 297 27.83 -20.95 -24.59
CA VAL A 297 28.10 -22.09 -25.47
C VAL A 297 29.59 -22.35 -25.41
N ASN A 298 29.99 -23.59 -25.13
CA ASN A 298 31.27 -24.07 -25.60
C ASN A 298 31.47 -25.59 -25.46
N PRO A 299 32.41 -26.18 -26.22
CA PRO A 299 32.22 -27.06 -27.39
C PRO A 299 32.07 -28.51 -27.03
#